data_8f58e333378891062eca2dd550d74ab5
#
_entry.id   8f58e333378891062eca2dd550d74ab5
#
_cell.length_a   1.000
_cell.length_b   1.000
_cell.length_c   1.000
_cell.angle_alpha   90.00
_cell.angle_beta   90.00
_cell.angle_gamma   90.00
#
_symmetry.space_group_name_H-M   'P 1'
#
loop_
_entity.id
_entity.type
_entity.pdbx_description
1 polymer ?
#
loop_
_entity_poly.entity_id
_entity_poly.type
_entity_poly.pdbx_seq_one_letter_code
_entity_poly.pdbx_strand_id
1 'polypeptide(L)'
;MERLDWVREQKEMSLEELGQYLGYGQAKTAARQVMSRILNNHRNLTLEDLSKLQSGGVDLNWLINGVGEIKELGEESQEKFATYHFYDGAEHVETLKIPEFKYPEIINMQSDEIYAVRIKTEMMSPTIKINKTVNAVKVDSIKHDGIYILIDEIDGEEVMSVRRFFINLDRSSYQVIHDNPSYPDTEISKETLEKNRLILRVFSIMQTIVKI
;
A
#
# COMPACT_ATOMS: atom_id res chain seq x y z
N MET A 1 -27.56 -7.78 8.56
CA MET A 1 -27.78 -7.33 9.94
C MET A 1 -27.21 -8.27 11.00
N GLU A 2 -27.21 -9.56 10.80
CA GLU A 2 -26.55 -10.56 11.67
C GLU A 2 -25.09 -10.20 12.00
N ARG A 3 -24.37 -9.62 11.06
CA ARG A 3 -22.96 -9.22 11.25
C ARG A 3 -22.79 -8.05 12.23
N LEU A 4 -23.71 -7.08 12.22
CA LEU A 4 -23.67 -5.99 13.19
C LEU A 4 -24.01 -6.47 14.61
N ASP A 5 -24.94 -7.42 14.72
CA ASP A 5 -25.29 -8.05 16.00
C ASP A 5 -24.11 -8.89 16.51
N TRP A 6 -23.42 -9.59 15.61
CA TRP A 6 -22.18 -10.28 15.94
C TRP A 6 -21.10 -9.30 16.48
N VAL A 7 -20.89 -8.12 15.82
CA VAL A 7 -19.98 -7.07 16.31
C VAL A 7 -20.33 -6.64 17.74
N ARG A 8 -21.63 -6.46 18.02
CA ARG A 8 -22.13 -6.13 19.36
C ARG A 8 -21.76 -7.19 20.39
N GLU A 9 -21.97 -8.46 20.06
CA GLU A 9 -21.67 -9.59 20.93
C GLU A 9 -20.18 -9.73 21.21
N GLN A 10 -19.32 -9.57 20.20
CA GLN A 10 -17.86 -9.62 20.36
C GLN A 10 -17.33 -8.49 21.24
N LYS A 11 -17.99 -7.34 21.24
CA LYS A 11 -17.64 -6.20 22.12
C LYS A 11 -18.33 -6.27 23.48
N GLU A 12 -19.04 -7.35 23.77
CA GLU A 12 -19.84 -7.52 25.01
C GLU A 12 -20.77 -6.33 25.29
N MET A 13 -21.25 -5.65 24.24
CA MET A 13 -22.10 -4.48 24.33
C MET A 13 -23.58 -4.87 24.35
N SER A 14 -24.36 -4.17 25.18
CA SER A 14 -25.81 -4.13 25.02
C SER A 14 -26.24 -3.33 23.79
N LEU A 15 -27.49 -3.45 23.36
CA LEU A 15 -28.03 -2.63 22.26
C LEU A 15 -27.94 -1.13 22.56
N GLU A 16 -28.14 -0.77 23.81
CA GLU A 16 -28.04 0.59 24.32
C GLU A 16 -26.61 1.13 24.20
N GLU A 17 -25.63 0.34 24.60
CA GLU A 17 -24.22 0.73 24.57
C GLU A 17 -23.72 0.85 23.14
N LEU A 18 -24.09 -0.07 22.23
CA LEU A 18 -23.76 0.06 20.82
C LEU A 18 -24.41 1.31 20.21
N GLY A 19 -25.67 1.61 20.56
CA GLY A 19 -26.34 2.81 20.09
C GLY A 19 -25.70 4.09 20.61
N GLN A 20 -25.23 4.12 21.86
CA GLN A 20 -24.49 5.24 22.43
C GLN A 20 -23.12 5.39 21.78
N TYR A 21 -22.42 4.30 21.55
CA TYR A 21 -21.14 4.27 20.82
C TYR A 21 -21.27 4.89 19.41
N LEU A 22 -22.37 4.60 18.71
CA LEU A 22 -22.64 5.18 17.39
C LEU A 22 -23.18 6.64 17.49
N GLY A 23 -23.44 7.14 18.70
CA GLY A 23 -23.86 8.53 18.92
C GLY A 23 -25.38 8.72 18.92
N TYR A 24 -26.17 7.67 19.04
CA TYR A 24 -27.63 7.73 19.09
C TYR A 24 -28.16 8.06 20.48
N GLY A 25 -27.91 9.29 20.92
CA GLY A 25 -28.50 9.85 22.12
C GLY A 25 -27.88 9.35 23.44
N GLN A 26 -27.95 10.20 24.47
CA GLN A 26 -27.46 9.86 25.81
C GLN A 26 -28.48 9.02 26.61
N ALA A 27 -29.74 9.08 26.24
CA ALA A 27 -30.77 8.27 26.89
C ALA A 27 -30.74 6.83 26.36
N LYS A 28 -30.50 5.88 27.26
CA LYS A 28 -30.42 4.43 26.93
C LYS A 28 -31.59 3.94 26.08
N THR A 29 -32.80 4.40 26.40
CA THR A 29 -34.04 3.98 25.68
C THR A 29 -34.07 4.43 24.22
N ALA A 30 -33.57 5.66 23.91
CA ALA A 30 -33.52 6.18 22.56
C ALA A 30 -32.47 5.44 21.72
N ALA A 31 -31.29 5.22 22.28
CA ALA A 31 -30.22 4.46 21.64
C ALA A 31 -30.66 3.03 21.29
N ARG A 32 -31.28 2.32 22.24
CA ARG A 32 -31.84 0.98 22.04
C ARG A 32 -32.89 0.94 20.92
N GLN A 33 -33.81 1.89 20.87
CA GLN A 33 -34.84 1.93 19.84
C GLN A 33 -34.25 2.11 18.44
N VAL A 34 -33.23 2.97 18.29
CA VAL A 34 -32.55 3.16 17.01
C VAL A 34 -31.82 1.89 16.61
N MET A 35 -31.07 1.27 17.51
CA MET A 35 -30.34 0.03 17.21
C MET A 35 -31.28 -1.12 16.87
N SER A 36 -32.40 -1.26 17.57
CA SER A 36 -33.42 -2.26 17.22
C SER A 36 -33.98 -2.06 15.81
N ARG A 37 -34.20 -0.80 15.38
CA ARG A 37 -34.64 -0.51 14.00
C ARG A 37 -33.56 -0.84 12.97
N ILE A 38 -32.29 -0.58 13.26
CA ILE A 38 -31.17 -0.91 12.37
C ILE A 38 -31.05 -2.43 12.22
N LEU A 39 -31.05 -3.18 13.32
CA LEU A 39 -30.93 -4.64 13.29
C LEU A 39 -32.13 -5.31 12.60
N ASN A 40 -33.33 -4.75 12.70
CA ASN A 40 -34.53 -5.26 12.03
C ASN A 40 -34.72 -4.71 10.60
N ASN A 41 -33.73 -4.11 9.99
CA ASN A 41 -33.75 -3.54 8.63
C ASN A 41 -34.77 -2.41 8.41
N HIS A 42 -35.22 -1.75 9.48
CA HIS A 42 -36.13 -0.60 9.39
C HIS A 42 -35.40 0.74 9.27
N ARG A 43 -34.06 0.71 9.42
CA ARG A 43 -33.18 1.87 9.25
C ARG A 43 -31.79 1.40 8.79
N ASN A 44 -31.18 2.12 7.85
CA ASN A 44 -29.82 1.87 7.41
C ASN A 44 -28.80 2.52 8.34
N LEU A 45 -27.57 1.96 8.38
CA LEU A 45 -26.41 2.61 8.94
C LEU A 45 -26.06 3.85 8.11
N THR A 46 -25.67 4.92 8.78
CA THR A 46 -25.15 6.12 8.12
C THR A 46 -23.65 5.99 7.84
N LEU A 47 -23.09 6.89 7.02
CA LEU A 47 -21.63 6.96 6.81
C LEU A 47 -20.89 7.26 8.12
N GLU A 48 -21.50 8.05 9.02
CA GLU A 48 -20.92 8.33 10.33
C GLU A 48 -20.87 7.08 11.22
N ASP A 49 -21.93 6.25 11.19
CA ASP A 49 -21.95 4.97 11.91
C ASP A 49 -20.86 4.03 11.39
N LEU A 50 -20.72 3.93 10.07
CA LEU A 50 -19.70 3.11 9.44
C LEU A 50 -18.29 3.60 9.80
N SER A 51 -18.06 4.91 9.82
CA SER A 51 -16.79 5.50 10.21
C SER A 51 -16.43 5.18 11.67
N LYS A 52 -17.41 5.25 12.57
CA LYS A 52 -17.21 4.89 13.99
C LYS A 52 -16.93 3.40 14.18
N LEU A 53 -17.64 2.54 13.45
CA LEU A 53 -17.39 1.09 13.47
C LEU A 53 -15.99 0.78 12.97
N GLN A 54 -15.57 1.41 11.87
CA GLN A 54 -14.22 1.23 11.31
C GLN A 54 -13.13 1.70 12.28
N SER A 55 -13.28 2.87 12.89
CA SER A 55 -12.34 3.36 13.90
C SER A 55 -12.30 2.48 15.14
N GLY A 56 -13.38 1.74 15.43
CA GLY A 56 -13.44 0.72 16.45
C GLY A 56 -12.93 -0.65 16.05
N GLY A 57 -12.26 -0.77 14.90
CA GLY A 57 -11.63 -2.01 14.44
C GLY A 57 -12.53 -2.95 13.63
N VAL A 58 -13.73 -2.51 13.23
CA VAL A 58 -14.63 -3.33 12.41
C VAL A 58 -14.24 -3.23 10.94
N ASP A 59 -13.95 -4.35 10.29
CA ASP A 59 -13.76 -4.41 8.84
C ASP A 59 -15.10 -4.14 8.13
N LEU A 60 -15.20 -2.99 7.46
CA LEU A 60 -16.42 -2.59 6.74
C LEU A 60 -16.72 -3.49 5.54
N ASN A 61 -15.71 -4.04 4.87
CA ASN A 61 -15.93 -4.94 3.77
C ASN A 61 -16.57 -6.24 4.25
N TRP A 62 -16.08 -6.77 5.38
CA TRP A 62 -16.72 -7.90 6.03
C TRP A 62 -18.14 -7.54 6.52
N LEU A 63 -18.30 -6.39 7.17
CA LEU A 63 -19.61 -5.98 7.69
C LEU A 63 -20.67 -5.87 6.59
N ILE A 64 -20.31 -5.27 5.44
CA ILE A 64 -21.25 -4.99 4.34
C ILE A 64 -21.38 -6.20 3.42
N ASN A 65 -20.26 -6.76 2.94
CA ASN A 65 -20.23 -7.76 1.88
C ASN A 65 -20.03 -9.20 2.40
N GLY A 66 -19.59 -9.39 3.64
CA GLY A 66 -19.22 -10.68 4.20
C GLY A 66 -17.91 -11.25 3.68
N VAL A 67 -17.09 -10.41 3.06
CA VAL A 67 -15.79 -10.77 2.50
C VAL A 67 -14.70 -10.18 3.39
N GLY A 68 -13.76 -11.02 3.86
CA GLY A 68 -12.68 -10.65 4.75
C GLY A 68 -12.60 -11.54 5.99
N GLU A 69 -11.54 -11.40 6.74
CA GLU A 69 -11.37 -12.09 8.02
C GLU A 69 -11.96 -11.24 9.15
N ILE A 70 -12.69 -11.89 10.04
CA ILE A 70 -13.11 -11.29 11.30
C ILE A 70 -11.86 -11.20 12.17
N LYS A 71 -11.26 -10.03 12.27
CA LYS A 71 -10.23 -9.78 13.27
C LYS A 71 -10.91 -9.69 14.63
N GLU A 72 -10.39 -10.39 15.64
CA GLU A 72 -10.88 -10.29 17.00
C GLU A 72 -10.91 -8.82 17.42
N LEU A 73 -12.12 -8.35 17.79
CA LEU A 73 -12.36 -6.99 18.23
C LEU A 73 -11.82 -6.84 19.66
N GLY A 74 -10.56 -6.51 19.80
CA GLY A 74 -9.94 -6.38 21.12
C GLY A 74 -8.47 -6.02 21.08
N GLU A 75 -7.81 -6.31 19.97
CA GLU A 75 -6.55 -5.67 19.68
C GLU A 75 -6.88 -4.27 19.16
N GLU A 76 -6.47 -3.22 19.89
CA GLU A 76 -6.26 -1.91 19.30
C GLU A 76 -5.62 -2.20 17.94
N SER A 77 -6.32 -1.84 16.85
CA SER A 77 -5.71 -1.93 15.54
C SER A 77 -4.47 -1.05 15.64
N GLN A 78 -3.34 -1.66 15.97
CA GLN A 78 -2.07 -0.96 15.87
C GLN A 78 -2.08 -0.48 14.43
N GLU A 79 -2.29 0.82 14.27
CA GLU A 79 -2.22 1.43 12.95
C GLU A 79 -0.92 0.94 12.35
N LYS A 80 -1.03 0.01 11.39
CA LYS A 80 0.16 -0.47 10.72
C LYS A 80 0.66 0.68 9.87
N PHE A 81 1.90 1.00 10.07
CA PHE A 81 2.59 2.04 9.34
C PHE A 81 3.57 1.38 8.37
N ALA A 82 3.49 1.76 7.12
CA ALA A 82 4.55 1.50 6.17
C ALA A 82 5.61 2.60 6.26
N THR A 83 6.87 2.22 6.15
CA THR A 83 7.98 3.16 6.09
C THR A 83 8.21 3.56 4.64
N TYR A 84 8.09 4.86 4.34
CA TYR A 84 8.33 5.44 3.03
C TYR A 84 9.70 6.09 3.00
N HIS A 85 10.55 5.63 2.09
CA HIS A 85 11.85 6.23 1.77
C HIS A 85 11.70 7.05 0.49
N PHE A 86 11.90 8.36 0.58
CA PHE A 86 11.81 9.26 -0.57
C PHE A 86 13.19 9.50 -1.16
N TYR A 87 13.30 9.32 -2.48
CA TYR A 87 14.51 9.53 -3.25
C TYR A 87 14.28 10.54 -4.37
N ASP A 88 15.19 11.48 -4.56
CA ASP A 88 15.27 12.35 -5.72
C ASP A 88 16.45 11.92 -6.61
N GLY A 89 16.17 11.06 -7.58
CA GLY A 89 17.21 10.32 -8.26
C GLY A 89 17.82 9.25 -7.34
N ALA A 90 19.12 9.23 -7.21
CA ALA A 90 19.84 8.34 -6.29
C ALA A 90 19.89 8.87 -4.85
N GLU A 91 19.68 10.18 -4.65
CA GLU A 91 19.78 10.83 -3.36
C GLU A 91 18.58 10.49 -2.46
N HIS A 92 18.86 9.99 -1.26
CA HIS A 92 17.85 9.82 -0.22
C HIS A 92 17.50 11.18 0.39
N VAL A 93 16.22 11.55 0.33
CA VAL A 93 15.71 12.86 0.81
C VAL A 93 15.16 12.77 2.22
N GLU A 94 14.25 11.83 2.46
CA GLU A 94 13.58 11.69 3.75
C GLU A 94 12.96 10.30 3.93
N THR A 95 12.63 9.97 5.18
CA THR A 95 11.89 8.77 5.53
C THR A 95 10.69 9.14 6.39
N LEU A 96 9.49 8.70 5.99
CA LEU A 96 8.23 8.95 6.69
C LEU A 96 7.54 7.64 7.05
N LYS A 97 6.84 7.62 8.18
CA LYS A 97 5.89 6.55 8.53
C LYS A 97 4.49 6.98 8.12
N ILE A 98 3.85 6.22 7.27
CA ILE A 98 2.53 6.53 6.70
C ILE A 98 1.59 5.37 7.02
N PRO A 99 0.37 5.63 7.55
CA PRO A 99 -0.60 4.59 7.81
C PRO A 99 -0.93 3.77 6.55
N GLU A 100 -0.88 2.45 6.63
CA GLU A 100 -1.08 1.53 5.48
C GLU A 100 -2.43 1.74 4.78
N PHE A 101 -3.49 2.13 5.51
CA PHE A 101 -4.82 2.31 4.92
C PHE A 101 -4.88 3.39 3.84
N LYS A 102 -3.90 4.31 3.77
CA LYS A 102 -3.83 5.34 2.71
C LYS A 102 -3.35 4.78 1.37
N TYR A 103 -2.80 3.58 1.37
CA TYR A 103 -2.23 2.94 0.19
C TYR A 103 -2.58 1.45 0.16
N PRO A 104 -3.81 1.10 -0.23
CA PRO A 104 -4.28 -0.30 -0.24
C PRO A 104 -3.45 -1.21 -1.16
N GLU A 105 -2.70 -0.65 -2.09
CA GLU A 105 -1.78 -1.39 -2.96
C GLU A 105 -0.64 -2.06 -2.17
N ILE A 106 -0.29 -1.52 -1.00
CA ILE A 106 0.79 -2.01 -0.14
C ILE A 106 0.40 -3.28 0.61
N ILE A 107 -0.88 -3.41 0.96
CA ILE A 107 -1.41 -4.53 1.76
C ILE A 107 -1.08 -5.89 1.13
N ASN A 108 -0.93 -5.93 -0.19
CA ASN A 108 -0.61 -7.15 -0.94
C ASN A 108 0.90 -7.41 -1.10
N MET A 109 1.78 -6.52 -0.62
CA MET A 109 3.21 -6.57 -0.98
C MET A 109 4.14 -7.18 0.06
N GLN A 110 3.69 -7.73 1.15
CA GLN A 110 4.55 -8.37 2.19
C GLN A 110 5.82 -7.56 2.56
N SER A 111 5.81 -6.23 2.32
CA SER A 111 6.92 -5.34 2.61
C SER A 111 6.43 -4.11 3.35
N ASP A 112 6.98 -3.89 4.53
CA ASP A 112 6.68 -2.71 5.34
C ASP A 112 7.48 -1.47 4.90
N GLU A 113 8.36 -1.62 3.89
CA GLU A 113 9.22 -0.56 3.36
C GLU A 113 8.88 -0.27 1.90
N ILE A 114 8.54 0.98 1.60
CA ILE A 114 8.23 1.50 0.27
C ILE A 114 9.26 2.57 -0.11
N TYR A 115 9.68 2.51 -1.34
CA TYR A 115 10.62 3.47 -1.93
C TYR A 115 9.88 4.31 -2.97
N ALA A 116 9.66 5.58 -2.68
CA ALA A 116 9.11 6.55 -3.61
C ALA A 116 10.27 7.28 -4.30
N VAL A 117 10.55 6.94 -5.55
CA VAL A 117 11.72 7.42 -6.28
C VAL A 117 11.32 8.34 -7.41
N ARG A 118 11.82 9.59 -7.41
CA ARG A 118 11.68 10.49 -8.54
C ARG A 118 12.72 10.16 -9.60
N ILE A 119 12.24 9.84 -10.79
CA ILE A 119 13.09 9.41 -11.91
C ILE A 119 13.76 10.61 -12.58
N LYS A 120 15.07 10.59 -12.69
CA LYS A 120 15.90 11.66 -13.30
C LYS A 120 16.47 11.28 -14.67
N THR A 121 16.15 10.11 -15.18
CA THR A 121 16.67 9.59 -16.45
C THR A 121 15.54 9.37 -17.44
N GLU A 122 15.83 9.45 -18.72
CA GLU A 122 14.89 9.21 -19.83
C GLU A 122 14.90 7.76 -20.33
N MET A 123 15.70 6.88 -19.75
CA MET A 123 15.90 5.50 -20.23
C MET A 123 14.60 4.72 -20.41
N MET A 124 13.60 4.99 -19.59
CA MET A 124 12.30 4.30 -19.61
C MET A 124 11.18 5.14 -20.22
N SER A 125 11.47 6.24 -20.91
CA SER A 125 10.47 7.00 -21.67
C SER A 125 10.02 6.20 -22.90
N PRO A 126 8.72 6.17 -23.26
CA PRO A 126 7.61 6.94 -22.68
C PRO A 126 6.93 6.32 -21.46
N THR A 127 7.27 5.09 -21.07
CA THR A 127 6.61 4.36 -19.97
C THR A 127 6.76 5.11 -18.66
N ILE A 128 7.98 5.51 -18.31
CA ILE A 128 8.26 6.34 -17.16
C ILE A 128 8.99 7.60 -17.64
N LYS A 129 8.29 8.74 -17.61
CA LYS A 129 8.87 10.01 -18.02
C LYS A 129 9.75 10.58 -16.92
N ILE A 130 10.76 11.37 -17.31
CA ILE A 130 11.59 12.14 -16.38
C ILE A 130 10.74 12.97 -15.39
N ASN A 131 11.19 13.10 -14.16
CA ASN A 131 10.50 13.77 -13.05
C ASN A 131 9.19 13.11 -12.58
N LYS A 132 8.84 11.93 -13.07
CA LYS A 132 7.77 11.13 -12.47
C LYS A 132 8.30 10.40 -11.24
N THR A 133 7.43 10.25 -10.24
CA THR A 133 7.71 9.42 -9.07
C THR A 133 7.11 8.05 -9.29
N VAL A 134 7.85 7.03 -8.93
CA VAL A 134 7.40 5.64 -8.94
C VAL A 134 7.48 5.08 -7.53
N ASN A 135 6.60 4.13 -7.21
CA ASN A 135 6.71 3.36 -5.99
C ASN A 135 7.38 2.02 -6.29
N ALA A 136 8.31 1.66 -5.45
CA ALA A 136 9.08 0.44 -5.57
C ALA A 136 9.27 -0.23 -4.21
N VAL A 137 9.63 -1.51 -4.22
CA VAL A 137 10.01 -2.28 -3.02
C VAL A 137 11.43 -2.79 -3.19
N LYS A 138 12.15 -2.85 -2.08
CA LYS A 138 13.49 -3.44 -2.05
C LYS A 138 13.40 -4.95 -2.30
N VAL A 139 14.32 -5.45 -3.10
CA VAL A 139 14.48 -6.88 -3.36
C VAL A 139 15.95 -7.27 -3.29
N ASP A 140 16.22 -8.48 -2.83
CA ASP A 140 17.60 -8.99 -2.75
C ASP A 140 18.13 -9.45 -4.11
N SER A 141 17.23 -9.78 -5.04
CA SER A 141 17.59 -10.23 -6.38
C SER A 141 16.43 -10.10 -7.34
N ILE A 142 16.71 -10.08 -8.65
CA ILE A 142 15.72 -10.05 -9.70
C ILE A 142 15.21 -11.48 -9.95
N LYS A 143 13.98 -11.77 -9.53
CA LYS A 143 13.32 -13.09 -9.64
C LYS A 143 12.21 -13.14 -10.67
N HIS A 144 11.77 -11.99 -11.18
CA HIS A 144 10.68 -11.85 -12.15
C HIS A 144 11.02 -10.77 -13.16
N ASP A 145 10.46 -10.89 -14.35
CA ASP A 145 10.52 -9.82 -15.33
C ASP A 145 9.86 -8.56 -14.78
N GLY A 146 10.37 -7.39 -15.15
CA GLY A 146 9.81 -6.14 -14.66
C GLY A 146 10.74 -4.95 -14.78
N ILE A 147 10.28 -3.81 -14.27
CA ILE A 147 11.08 -2.59 -14.20
C ILE A 147 11.74 -2.53 -12.82
N TYR A 148 13.04 -2.26 -12.84
CA TYR A 148 13.85 -2.15 -11.64
C TYR A 148 14.65 -0.85 -11.63
N ILE A 149 14.87 -0.32 -10.45
CA ILE A 149 15.79 0.77 -10.18
C ILE A 149 17.01 0.17 -9.49
N LEU A 150 18.17 0.47 -10.02
CA LEU A 150 19.44 0.11 -9.42
C LEU A 150 20.10 1.39 -8.92
N ILE A 151 20.49 1.40 -7.66
CA ILE A 151 21.29 2.47 -7.07
C ILE A 151 22.63 1.87 -6.66
N ASP A 152 23.68 2.46 -7.16
CA ASP A 152 25.07 2.05 -6.92
C ASP A 152 25.92 3.26 -6.56
N GLU A 153 27.14 3.01 -6.09
CA GLU A 153 28.14 4.03 -5.82
C GLU A 153 29.29 3.83 -6.80
N ILE A 154 29.51 4.80 -7.67
CA ILE A 154 30.59 4.81 -8.66
C ILE A 154 31.47 6.03 -8.38
N ASP A 155 32.73 5.81 -8.07
CA ASP A 155 33.73 6.87 -7.77
C ASP A 155 33.29 7.82 -6.63
N GLY A 156 32.52 7.31 -5.65
CA GLY A 156 31.98 8.07 -4.51
C GLY A 156 30.72 8.86 -4.80
N GLU A 157 30.14 8.70 -6.00
CA GLU A 157 28.87 9.31 -6.36
C GLU A 157 27.76 8.24 -6.45
N GLU A 158 26.59 8.55 -5.89
CA GLU A 158 25.42 7.68 -6.03
C GLU A 158 24.81 7.82 -7.44
N VAL A 159 24.78 6.71 -8.15
CA VAL A 159 24.27 6.63 -9.52
C VAL A 159 23.01 5.80 -9.57
N MET A 160 21.95 6.35 -10.18
CA MET A 160 20.70 5.65 -10.39
C MET A 160 20.55 5.24 -11.86
N SER A 161 20.15 4.00 -12.08
CA SER A 161 19.66 3.55 -13.38
C SER A 161 18.29 2.89 -13.26
N VAL A 162 17.42 3.10 -14.25
CA VAL A 162 16.07 2.51 -14.31
C VAL A 162 15.99 1.71 -15.60
N ARG A 163 15.68 0.42 -15.52
CA ARG A 163 15.73 -0.50 -16.65
C ARG A 163 14.63 -1.56 -16.56
N ARG A 164 14.27 -2.13 -17.69
CA ARG A 164 13.43 -3.32 -17.76
C ARG A 164 14.29 -4.56 -17.87
N PHE A 165 14.04 -5.53 -17.02
CA PHE A 165 14.77 -6.80 -16.97
C PHE A 165 13.88 -7.94 -17.42
N PHE A 166 14.45 -8.82 -18.26
CA PHE A 166 13.92 -10.12 -18.59
C PHE A 166 14.92 -11.19 -18.18
N ILE A 167 14.43 -12.24 -17.54
CA ILE A 167 15.27 -13.33 -17.05
C ILE A 167 15.53 -14.29 -18.21
N ASN A 168 16.81 -14.53 -18.53
CA ASN A 168 17.15 -15.54 -19.51
C ASN A 168 16.80 -16.95 -19.03
N LEU A 169 16.49 -17.86 -19.95
CA LEU A 169 16.05 -19.22 -19.65
C LEU A 169 17.03 -20.00 -18.77
N ASP A 170 18.33 -19.77 -18.93
CA ASP A 170 19.40 -20.39 -18.17
C ASP A 170 19.58 -19.80 -16.77
N ARG A 171 18.89 -18.64 -16.51
CA ARG A 171 18.95 -17.87 -15.26
C ARG A 171 20.34 -17.40 -14.85
N SER A 172 21.30 -17.37 -15.75
CA SER A 172 22.68 -16.90 -15.52
C SER A 172 22.84 -15.42 -15.77
N SER A 173 21.98 -14.85 -16.61
CA SER A 173 22.02 -13.46 -17.04
C SER A 173 20.62 -12.88 -17.21
N TYR A 174 20.58 -11.59 -17.44
CA TYR A 174 19.37 -10.81 -17.67
C TYR A 174 19.52 -10.04 -18.98
N GLN A 175 18.49 -10.10 -19.82
CA GLN A 175 18.35 -9.15 -20.91
C GLN A 175 17.79 -7.84 -20.32
N VAL A 176 18.46 -6.75 -20.60
CA VAL A 176 18.15 -5.41 -20.12
C VAL A 176 17.68 -4.55 -21.28
N ILE A 177 16.45 -4.11 -21.22
CA ILE A 177 15.79 -3.32 -22.25
C ILE A 177 15.49 -1.92 -21.70
N HIS A 178 15.68 -0.94 -22.56
CA HIS A 178 15.27 0.43 -22.33
C HIS A 178 14.03 0.73 -23.17
N ASP A 179 12.96 1.27 -22.55
CA ASP A 179 11.75 1.64 -23.29
C ASP A 179 12.00 2.85 -24.20
N ASN A 180 13.10 3.58 -23.99
CA ASN A 180 13.56 4.63 -24.86
C ASN A 180 14.55 4.06 -25.90
N PRO A 181 14.20 4.08 -27.20
CA PRO A 181 15.02 3.47 -28.25
C PRO A 181 16.37 4.18 -28.49
N SER A 182 16.61 5.33 -27.87
CA SER A 182 17.92 6.00 -27.91
C SER A 182 18.97 5.31 -27.05
N TYR A 183 18.58 4.37 -26.20
CA TYR A 183 19.48 3.59 -25.36
C TYR A 183 19.53 2.15 -25.85
N PRO A 184 20.73 1.58 -26.05
CA PRO A 184 20.88 0.22 -26.57
C PRO A 184 20.48 -0.81 -25.49
N ASP A 185 19.88 -1.89 -25.96
CA ASP A 185 19.65 -3.07 -25.13
C ASP A 185 20.97 -3.73 -24.80
N THR A 186 21.08 -4.32 -23.61
CA THR A 186 22.29 -4.96 -23.14
C THR A 186 21.97 -6.26 -22.42
N GLU A 187 23.00 -7.08 -22.21
CA GLU A 187 22.90 -8.25 -21.34
C GLU A 187 23.80 -8.04 -20.12
N ILE A 188 23.29 -8.37 -18.95
CA ILE A 188 24.03 -8.23 -17.69
C ILE A 188 24.07 -9.58 -16.97
N SER A 189 25.26 -9.99 -16.54
CA SER A 189 25.40 -11.21 -15.73
C SER A 189 24.82 -10.99 -14.31
N LYS A 190 24.40 -12.09 -13.71
CA LYS A 190 23.90 -12.05 -12.34
C LYS A 190 24.95 -11.52 -11.35
N GLU A 191 26.21 -11.91 -11.52
CA GLU A 191 27.32 -11.44 -10.67
C GLU A 191 27.52 -9.91 -10.73
N THR A 192 27.28 -9.31 -11.88
CA THR A 192 27.38 -7.85 -12.05
C THR A 192 26.26 -7.15 -11.28
N LEU A 193 25.08 -7.74 -11.24
CA LEU A 193 23.94 -7.19 -10.53
C LEU A 193 24.07 -7.29 -9.00
N GLU A 194 24.71 -8.33 -8.49
CA GLU A 194 24.92 -8.54 -7.06
C GLU A 194 25.82 -7.46 -6.41
N LYS A 195 26.50 -6.67 -7.22
CA LYS A 195 27.33 -5.55 -6.75
C LYS A 195 26.56 -4.27 -6.46
N ASN A 196 25.29 -4.18 -6.92
CA ASN A 196 24.49 -2.99 -6.66
C ASN A 196 24.14 -2.86 -5.18
N ARG A 197 24.27 -1.64 -4.65
CA ARG A 197 23.96 -1.30 -3.26
C ARG A 197 22.47 -1.48 -2.94
N LEU A 198 21.60 -1.14 -3.89
CA LEU A 198 20.15 -1.19 -3.71
C LEU A 198 19.46 -1.59 -5.02
N ILE A 199 18.63 -2.63 -4.94
CA ILE A 199 17.78 -3.07 -6.05
C ILE A 199 16.34 -2.87 -5.63
N LEU A 200 15.60 -2.07 -6.40
CA LEU A 200 14.20 -1.76 -6.16
C LEU A 200 13.34 -2.26 -7.32
N ARG A 201 12.30 -3.05 -7.04
CA ARG A 201 11.31 -3.45 -8.03
C ARG A 201 10.17 -2.44 -8.07
N VAL A 202 9.95 -1.82 -9.24
CA VAL A 202 8.86 -0.88 -9.46
C VAL A 202 7.52 -1.64 -9.54
N PHE A 203 6.52 -1.17 -8.80
CA PHE A 203 5.19 -1.75 -8.84
C PHE A 203 4.09 -0.76 -9.25
N SER A 204 4.31 0.54 -9.08
CA SER A 204 3.37 1.55 -9.55
C SER A 204 4.07 2.84 -9.99
N ILE A 205 3.43 3.56 -10.89
CA ILE A 205 3.85 4.90 -11.33
C ILE A 205 2.84 5.87 -10.74
N MET A 206 3.30 6.80 -9.90
CA MET A 206 2.41 7.78 -9.29
C MET A 206 1.85 8.70 -10.37
N GLN A 207 0.54 8.68 -10.54
CA GLN A 207 -0.15 9.70 -11.31
C GLN A 207 -0.05 11.02 -10.55
N THR A 208 0.39 12.08 -11.21
CA THR A 208 0.38 13.42 -10.61
C THR A 208 -1.06 13.76 -10.26
N ILE A 209 -1.39 13.80 -8.96
CA ILE A 209 -2.66 14.37 -8.51
C ILE A 209 -2.55 15.86 -8.82
N VAL A 210 -3.16 16.28 -9.92
CA VAL A 210 -3.37 17.69 -10.19
C VAL A 210 -4.33 18.15 -9.10
N LYS A 211 -3.83 18.92 -8.13
CA LYS A 211 -4.73 19.67 -7.24
C LYS A 211 -5.52 20.62 -8.13
N ILE A 212 -6.79 20.31 -8.34
CA ILE A 212 -7.78 21.22 -8.91
C ILE A 212 -8.13 22.25 -7.83
#